data_5c5e3a33593e1870ab5f97d3baa855ed
#
_entry.id   5c5e3a33593e1870ab5f97d3baa855ed
#
_cell.length_a   1.000
_cell.length_b   1.000
_cell.length_c   1.000
_cell.angle_alpha   90.00
_cell.angle_beta   90.00
_cell.angle_gamma   90.00
#
_symmetry.space_group_name_H-M   'P 1'
#
loop_
_entity.id
_entity.type
_entity.pdbx_description
1 polymer ?
#
loop_
_entity_poly.entity_id
_entity_poly.type
_entity_poly.pdbx_seq_one_letter_code
_entity_poly.pdbx_strand_id
1 'polypeptide(L)'
;MAESHYSPGQLIWLKLKRNRTAMFGLGVLVALYLSSFFAGFLAPAHYATQNREVSWHPPQLDDLHLFDAEGTFRGPFVYGTKRVHPAISEYEVEPGVVVELELFARGDTWSFFGLFESDLHLLGWSDPKRPIFLFGSDLYGRDLLSRVLYGSQISLSVGIIGILISMSLGMFLGGVAGYFGGRVDFALMRFIEVILSIPGLYLILTLRQAFGQDLPSTQSYFMIIIVLAFVGWAANARVVRGMVLSIKENDYVTAAEALGVSRVNIIRKHILPNTWSFAIVTATLYVPYYILSEVALSFLGVGIQEPEASWGNMLKDAQNIRNLTDYSWVLVPGFFIFLTTMAFNYLGDGLRDAADPRSKL
;
A
#
# COMPACT_ATOMS: atom_id res chain seq x y z
N MET A 1 13.80 -30.72 24.06
CA MET A 1 15.04 -30.12 24.60
C MET A 1 15.80 -29.21 23.60
N ALA A 2 15.22 -28.81 22.48
CA ALA A 2 15.91 -27.95 21.49
C ALA A 2 15.47 -26.48 21.51
N GLU A 3 14.55 -26.10 22.38
CA GLU A 3 13.95 -24.73 22.39
C GLU A 3 14.77 -23.67 23.15
N SER A 4 15.79 -24.09 23.93
CA SER A 4 16.55 -23.19 24.81
C SER A 4 17.60 -22.30 24.11
N HIS A 5 17.78 -22.43 22.79
CA HIS A 5 18.81 -21.71 22.04
C HIS A 5 18.30 -20.61 21.09
N TYR A 6 17.00 -20.48 20.90
CA TYR A 6 16.44 -19.51 19.96
C TYR A 6 15.97 -18.24 20.68
N SER A 7 16.28 -17.08 20.10
CA SER A 7 15.67 -15.82 20.55
C SER A 7 14.17 -15.80 20.24
N PRO A 8 13.33 -15.01 20.96
CA PRO A 8 11.90 -14.92 20.71
C PRO A 8 11.57 -14.62 19.26
N GLY A 9 12.31 -13.75 18.59
CA GLY A 9 12.12 -13.42 17.18
C GLY A 9 12.44 -14.58 16.24
N GLN A 10 13.48 -15.39 16.57
CA GLN A 10 13.80 -16.60 15.81
C GLN A 10 12.71 -17.66 15.92
N LEU A 11 12.12 -17.81 17.11
CA LEU A 11 10.98 -18.72 17.32
C LEU A 11 9.77 -18.31 16.51
N ILE A 12 9.40 -17.01 16.53
CA ILE A 12 8.31 -16.48 15.71
C ILE A 12 8.57 -16.76 14.23
N TRP A 13 9.78 -16.51 13.74
CA TRP A 13 10.15 -16.74 12.36
C TRP A 13 10.07 -18.23 11.96
N LEU A 14 10.53 -19.14 12.81
CA LEU A 14 10.44 -20.58 12.59
C LEU A 14 9.00 -21.06 12.51
N LYS A 15 8.13 -20.57 13.41
CA LYS A 15 6.70 -20.87 13.39
C LYS A 15 6.02 -20.30 12.14
N LEU A 16 6.33 -19.04 11.79
CA LEU A 16 5.79 -18.37 10.60
C LEU A 16 6.12 -19.13 9.32
N LYS A 17 7.35 -19.61 9.15
CA LYS A 17 7.78 -20.40 7.98
C LYS A 17 6.98 -21.68 7.78
N ARG A 18 6.38 -22.24 8.82
CA ARG A 18 5.53 -23.44 8.74
C ARG A 18 4.11 -23.11 8.28
N ASN A 19 3.66 -21.87 8.43
CA ASN A 19 2.35 -21.43 7.99
C ASN A 19 2.39 -21.07 6.50
N ARG A 20 1.86 -21.97 5.65
CA ARG A 20 1.87 -21.83 4.18
C ARG A 20 1.11 -20.60 3.70
N THR A 21 -0.02 -20.28 4.33
CA THR A 21 -0.85 -19.12 3.95
C THR A 21 -0.14 -17.80 4.27
N ALA A 22 0.50 -17.71 5.44
CA ALA A 22 1.30 -16.55 5.80
C ALA A 22 2.53 -16.39 4.88
N MET A 23 3.20 -17.47 4.50
CA MET A 23 4.33 -17.42 3.56
C MET A 23 3.90 -17.06 2.15
N PHE A 24 2.72 -17.50 1.70
CA PHE A 24 2.11 -17.03 0.46
C PHE A 24 1.83 -15.53 0.51
N GLY A 25 1.17 -15.05 1.58
CA GLY A 25 0.93 -13.62 1.80
C GLY A 25 2.23 -12.80 1.81
N LEU A 26 3.26 -13.28 2.50
CA LEU A 26 4.59 -12.65 2.50
C LEU A 26 5.18 -12.58 1.10
N GLY A 27 5.10 -13.67 0.32
CA GLY A 27 5.60 -13.72 -1.07
C GLY A 27 4.90 -12.70 -1.97
N VAL A 28 3.57 -12.60 -1.87
CA VAL A 28 2.78 -11.61 -2.61
C VAL A 28 3.17 -10.19 -2.21
N LEU A 29 3.29 -9.90 -0.91
CA LEU A 29 3.70 -8.57 -0.43
C LEU A 29 5.11 -8.21 -0.92
N VAL A 30 6.07 -9.13 -0.82
CA VAL A 30 7.42 -8.91 -1.34
C VAL A 30 7.38 -8.59 -2.83
N ALA A 31 6.61 -9.33 -3.63
CA ALA A 31 6.46 -9.05 -5.06
C ALA A 31 5.84 -7.66 -5.32
N LEU A 32 4.78 -7.29 -4.59
CA LEU A 32 4.13 -5.97 -4.73
C LEU A 32 5.05 -4.82 -4.31
N TYR A 33 5.78 -4.95 -3.20
CA TYR A 33 6.72 -3.90 -2.78
C TYR A 33 7.94 -3.81 -3.68
N LEU A 34 8.46 -4.92 -4.21
CA LEU A 34 9.52 -4.90 -5.21
C LEU A 34 9.03 -4.27 -6.52
N SER A 35 7.83 -4.62 -7.00
CA SER A 35 7.27 -3.98 -8.19
C SER A 35 7.03 -2.48 -7.99
N SER A 36 6.58 -2.07 -6.82
CA SER A 36 6.45 -0.67 -6.43
C SER A 36 7.81 0.05 -6.41
N PHE A 37 8.83 -0.57 -5.83
CA PHE A 37 10.17 0.01 -5.75
C PHE A 37 10.80 0.21 -7.12
N PHE A 38 10.60 -0.74 -8.03
CA PHE A 38 11.10 -0.68 -9.41
C PHE A 38 10.05 -0.20 -10.42
N ALA A 39 9.01 0.52 -9.99
CA ALA A 39 7.89 0.90 -10.84
C ALA A 39 8.32 1.63 -12.12
N GLY A 40 9.27 2.58 -12.05
CA GLY A 40 9.76 3.29 -13.23
C GLY A 40 10.42 2.37 -14.26
N PHE A 41 11.15 1.35 -13.82
CA PHE A 41 11.76 0.36 -14.70
C PHE A 41 10.75 -0.65 -15.26
N LEU A 42 9.79 -1.10 -14.43
CA LEU A 42 8.80 -2.11 -14.81
C LEU A 42 7.66 -1.56 -15.67
N ALA A 43 7.32 -0.30 -15.49
CA ALA A 43 6.27 0.38 -16.23
C ALA A 43 6.70 0.61 -17.69
N PRO A 44 5.85 0.27 -18.67
CA PRO A 44 6.17 0.51 -20.09
C PRO A 44 6.22 1.99 -20.48
N ALA A 45 5.49 2.86 -19.74
CA ALA A 45 5.42 4.30 -19.99
C ALA A 45 5.39 5.07 -18.67
N HIS A 46 5.60 6.39 -18.72
CA HIS A 46 5.40 7.23 -17.55
C HIS A 46 3.90 7.37 -17.23
N TYR A 47 3.53 7.32 -15.94
CA TYR A 47 2.12 7.33 -15.47
C TYR A 47 1.30 8.54 -15.93
N ALA A 48 1.96 9.64 -16.29
CA ALA A 48 1.32 10.87 -16.71
C ALA A 48 1.27 11.04 -18.25
N THR A 49 1.96 10.18 -19.01
CA THR A 49 1.97 10.24 -20.48
C THR A 49 0.58 9.97 -21.04
N GLN A 50 0.02 10.95 -21.76
CA GLN A 50 -1.34 10.92 -22.30
C GLN A 50 -1.33 10.74 -23.81
N ASN A 51 -2.23 9.91 -24.31
CA ASN A 51 -2.52 9.80 -25.73
C ASN A 51 -4.04 9.69 -25.93
N ARG A 52 -4.71 10.83 -26.13
CA ARG A 52 -6.18 10.89 -26.23
C ARG A 52 -6.76 10.19 -27.47
N GLU A 53 -5.93 9.87 -28.47
CA GLU A 53 -6.36 9.11 -29.64
C GLU A 53 -6.69 7.66 -29.29
N VAL A 54 -6.07 7.15 -28.22
CA VAL A 54 -6.25 5.78 -27.70
C VAL A 54 -6.93 5.73 -26.33
N SER A 55 -7.84 6.70 -26.06
CA SER A 55 -8.61 6.73 -24.82
C SER A 55 -9.55 5.51 -24.72
N TRP A 56 -9.62 4.91 -23.54
CA TRP A 56 -10.40 3.69 -23.24
C TRP A 56 -10.05 2.50 -24.18
N HIS A 57 -8.77 2.36 -24.50
CA HIS A 57 -8.30 1.20 -25.26
C HIS A 57 -8.46 -0.06 -24.42
N PRO A 58 -9.03 -1.15 -24.96
CA PRO A 58 -9.20 -2.40 -24.22
C PRO A 58 -7.86 -3.06 -23.88
N PRO A 59 -7.81 -3.92 -22.86
CA PRO A 59 -6.63 -4.73 -22.55
C PRO A 59 -6.23 -5.60 -23.74
N GLN A 60 -4.92 -5.71 -23.97
CA GLN A 60 -4.33 -6.53 -25.02
C GLN A 60 -3.55 -7.73 -24.49
N LEU A 61 -3.68 -8.04 -23.18
CA LEU A 61 -2.98 -9.19 -22.61
C LEU A 61 -3.40 -10.52 -23.22
N ASP A 62 -4.69 -10.67 -23.53
CA ASP A 62 -5.25 -11.87 -24.16
C ASP A 62 -4.97 -11.93 -25.67
N ASP A 63 -4.58 -10.80 -26.28
CA ASP A 63 -4.25 -10.66 -27.70
C ASP A 63 -2.74 -10.80 -27.97
N LEU A 64 -1.95 -11.24 -26.98
CA LEU A 64 -0.53 -11.51 -27.14
C LEU A 64 -0.30 -12.80 -27.94
N HIS A 65 0.35 -12.66 -29.08
CA HIS A 65 0.74 -13.75 -29.96
C HIS A 65 2.26 -13.99 -29.88
N LEU A 66 2.70 -15.24 -30.06
CA LEU A 66 4.10 -15.63 -30.18
C LEU A 66 4.47 -16.09 -31.59
N PHE A 67 3.46 -16.52 -32.35
CA PHE A 67 3.59 -17.03 -33.70
C PHE A 67 2.70 -16.22 -34.63
N ASP A 68 3.20 -15.90 -35.81
CA ASP A 68 2.41 -15.23 -36.85
C ASP A 68 1.40 -16.19 -37.50
N ALA A 69 0.60 -15.68 -38.45
CA ALA A 69 -0.41 -16.46 -39.17
C ALA A 69 0.20 -17.59 -40.02
N GLU A 70 1.51 -17.52 -40.29
CA GLU A 70 2.27 -18.51 -41.06
C GLU A 70 2.94 -19.56 -40.17
N GLY A 71 2.79 -19.44 -38.84
CA GLY A 71 3.37 -20.34 -37.84
C GLY A 71 4.84 -20.06 -37.53
N THR A 72 5.38 -18.89 -37.92
CA THR A 72 6.74 -18.48 -37.64
C THR A 72 6.80 -17.80 -36.27
N PHE A 73 7.77 -18.19 -35.43
CA PHE A 73 8.00 -17.57 -34.14
C PHE A 73 8.59 -16.17 -34.31
N ARG A 74 7.89 -15.14 -33.81
CA ARG A 74 8.34 -13.73 -33.83
C ARG A 74 8.67 -13.17 -32.44
N GLY A 75 8.34 -13.90 -31.36
CA GLY A 75 8.34 -13.36 -30.02
C GLY A 75 6.98 -12.76 -29.66
N PRO A 76 6.84 -12.10 -28.50
CA PRO A 76 5.56 -11.55 -28.09
C PRO A 76 5.21 -10.30 -28.91
N PHE A 77 4.03 -10.31 -29.55
CA PHE A 77 3.51 -9.18 -30.32
C PHE A 77 1.98 -9.12 -30.23
N VAL A 78 1.44 -7.97 -30.57
CA VAL A 78 -0.01 -7.76 -30.79
C VAL A 78 -0.25 -7.24 -32.20
N TYR A 79 -1.44 -7.49 -32.72
CA TYR A 79 -1.86 -6.79 -33.93
C TYR A 79 -2.22 -5.35 -33.59
N GLY A 80 -1.87 -4.42 -34.47
CA GLY A 80 -2.24 -3.01 -34.35
C GLY A 80 -3.74 -2.85 -34.26
N THR A 81 -4.18 -1.80 -33.59
CA THR A 81 -5.60 -1.46 -33.47
C THR A 81 -5.85 -0.07 -34.01
N LYS A 82 -7.04 0.12 -34.55
CA LYS A 82 -7.51 1.41 -35.02
C LYS A 82 -8.85 1.75 -34.41
N ARG A 83 -9.00 2.97 -33.94
CA ARG A 83 -10.28 3.48 -33.46
C ARG A 83 -11.27 3.59 -34.61
N VAL A 84 -12.43 2.97 -34.46
CA VAL A 84 -13.48 2.92 -35.53
C VAL A 84 -14.07 4.29 -35.82
N HIS A 85 -14.31 5.07 -34.73
CA HIS A 85 -14.89 6.41 -34.85
C HIS A 85 -14.35 7.34 -33.79
N PRO A 86 -14.00 8.59 -34.10
CA PRO A 86 -13.42 9.54 -33.14
C PRO A 86 -14.24 9.78 -31.86
N ALA A 87 -15.57 9.64 -31.92
CA ALA A 87 -16.46 9.86 -30.80
C ALA A 87 -16.76 8.60 -29.97
N ILE A 88 -16.33 7.41 -30.42
CA ILE A 88 -16.62 6.13 -29.78
C ILE A 88 -15.29 5.44 -29.49
N SER A 89 -15.11 4.93 -28.28
CA SER A 89 -13.89 4.18 -27.91
C SER A 89 -14.04 2.70 -28.26
N GLU A 90 -14.34 2.44 -29.54
CA GLU A 90 -14.36 1.10 -30.15
C GLU A 90 -13.12 0.96 -31.02
N TYR A 91 -12.48 -0.19 -30.93
CA TYR A 91 -11.24 -0.49 -31.61
C TYR A 91 -11.38 -1.74 -32.46
N GLU A 92 -10.91 -1.68 -33.69
CA GLU A 92 -10.81 -2.82 -34.61
C GLU A 92 -9.35 -3.19 -34.77
N VAL A 93 -9.11 -4.50 -34.92
CA VAL A 93 -7.78 -5.04 -35.17
C VAL A 93 -7.37 -4.78 -36.62
N GLU A 94 -6.14 -4.30 -36.82
CA GLU A 94 -5.51 -4.15 -38.14
C GLU A 94 -4.55 -5.33 -38.39
N PRO A 95 -4.97 -6.44 -39.02
CA PRO A 95 -4.14 -7.65 -39.12
C PRO A 95 -2.83 -7.46 -39.91
N GLY A 96 -2.75 -6.40 -40.73
CA GLY A 96 -1.55 -6.07 -41.48
C GLY A 96 -0.48 -5.29 -40.70
N VAL A 97 -0.79 -4.91 -39.48
CA VAL A 97 0.11 -4.13 -38.61
C VAL A 97 0.48 -4.95 -37.38
N VAL A 98 1.75 -5.23 -37.23
CA VAL A 98 2.29 -5.97 -36.09
C VAL A 98 3.09 -5.01 -35.20
N VAL A 99 2.80 -4.99 -33.91
CA VAL A 99 3.56 -4.25 -32.90
C VAL A 99 4.21 -5.24 -31.96
N GLU A 100 5.53 -5.29 -31.97
CA GLU A 100 6.31 -6.23 -31.15
C GLU A 100 6.49 -5.66 -29.73
N LEU A 101 6.36 -6.52 -28.73
CA LEU A 101 6.71 -6.21 -27.35
C LEU A 101 8.21 -6.41 -27.16
N GLU A 102 8.91 -5.35 -26.84
CA GLU A 102 10.36 -5.35 -26.68
C GLU A 102 10.74 -5.41 -25.20
N LEU A 103 11.78 -6.20 -24.89
CA LEU A 103 12.41 -6.22 -23.58
C LEU A 103 13.56 -5.22 -23.53
N PHE A 104 13.70 -4.54 -22.40
CA PHE A 104 14.74 -3.54 -22.16
C PHE A 104 14.68 -2.37 -23.18
N ALA A 105 13.46 -1.92 -23.48
CA ALA A 105 13.23 -0.83 -24.42
C ALA A 105 13.54 0.53 -23.79
N ARG A 106 13.85 1.50 -24.66
CA ARG A 106 13.95 2.92 -24.26
C ARG A 106 12.63 3.62 -24.49
N GLY A 107 12.24 4.44 -23.50
CA GLY A 107 10.94 5.12 -23.50
C GLY A 107 10.96 6.44 -22.74
N ASP A 108 9.89 6.72 -22.03
CA ASP A 108 9.77 7.92 -21.21
C ASP A 108 10.85 7.98 -20.11
N THR A 109 11.37 9.16 -19.84
CA THR A 109 12.34 9.33 -18.74
C THR A 109 11.65 9.15 -17.39
N TRP A 110 12.21 8.35 -16.53
CA TRP A 110 11.78 8.15 -15.15
C TRP A 110 12.93 8.41 -14.18
N SER A 111 12.58 8.83 -12.96
CA SER A 111 13.55 9.11 -11.90
C SER A 111 13.44 8.08 -10.79
N PHE A 112 14.57 7.51 -10.39
CA PHE A 112 14.65 6.61 -9.25
C PHE A 112 14.79 7.41 -7.96
N PHE A 113 13.66 7.75 -7.34
CA PHE A 113 13.57 8.53 -6.09
C PHE A 113 14.41 9.82 -6.08
N GLY A 114 14.60 10.44 -7.26
CA GLY A 114 15.42 11.65 -7.40
C GLY A 114 16.94 11.42 -7.35
N LEU A 115 17.41 10.17 -7.30
CA LEU A 115 18.85 9.84 -7.23
C LEU A 115 19.51 9.81 -8.60
N PHE A 116 18.83 9.24 -9.58
CA PHE A 116 19.27 9.21 -10.99
C PHE A 116 18.06 9.10 -11.92
N GLU A 117 18.27 9.47 -13.17
CA GLU A 117 17.27 9.35 -14.23
C GLU A 117 17.66 8.25 -15.21
N SER A 118 16.66 7.57 -15.77
CA SER A 118 16.83 6.55 -16.80
C SER A 118 15.65 6.58 -17.76
N ASP A 119 15.88 6.13 -18.98
CA ASP A 119 14.87 5.92 -20.03
C ASP A 119 14.67 4.43 -20.33
N LEU A 120 15.34 3.54 -19.58
CA LEU A 120 15.29 2.11 -19.78
C LEU A 120 14.11 1.50 -19.02
N HIS A 121 13.24 0.80 -19.76
CA HIS A 121 12.08 0.09 -19.23
C HIS A 121 12.24 -1.42 -19.47
N LEU A 122 11.69 -2.24 -18.60
CA LEU A 122 11.68 -3.70 -18.78
C LEU A 122 10.87 -4.10 -20.02
N LEU A 123 9.74 -3.43 -20.23
CA LEU A 123 8.81 -3.64 -21.33
C LEU A 123 8.65 -2.36 -22.13
N GLY A 124 8.57 -2.49 -23.43
CA GLY A 124 8.24 -1.42 -24.37
C GLY A 124 7.68 -2.01 -25.67
N TRP A 125 7.59 -1.24 -26.70
CA TRP A 125 7.02 -1.63 -27.98
C TRP A 125 7.81 -1.05 -29.16
N SER A 126 7.78 -1.76 -30.30
CA SER A 126 8.56 -1.42 -31.47
C SER A 126 8.13 -0.14 -32.19
N ASP A 127 6.86 0.26 -32.05
CA ASP A 127 6.32 1.49 -32.65
C ASP A 127 5.82 2.47 -31.59
N PRO A 128 6.54 3.57 -31.31
CA PRO A 128 6.14 4.57 -30.32
C PRO A 128 4.77 5.23 -30.58
N LYS A 129 4.26 5.19 -31.80
CA LYS A 129 2.94 5.72 -32.15
C LYS A 129 1.80 4.75 -31.85
N ARG A 130 2.12 3.49 -31.61
CA ARG A 130 1.15 2.41 -31.39
C ARG A 130 1.48 1.69 -30.08
N PRO A 131 1.18 2.32 -28.92
CA PRO A 131 1.45 1.70 -27.63
C PRO A 131 0.67 0.41 -27.45
N ILE A 132 1.26 -0.55 -26.73
CA ILE A 132 0.61 -1.79 -26.30
C ILE A 132 0.03 -1.56 -24.90
N PHE A 133 -1.26 -1.74 -24.73
CA PHE A 133 -1.96 -1.58 -23.47
C PHE A 133 -2.29 -2.94 -22.84
N LEU A 134 -1.36 -3.52 -22.07
CA LEU A 134 -1.56 -4.84 -21.46
C LEU A 134 -2.80 -4.90 -20.57
N PHE A 135 -3.06 -3.86 -19.79
CA PHE A 135 -4.24 -3.75 -18.91
C PHE A 135 -5.26 -2.73 -19.41
N GLY A 136 -5.14 -2.27 -20.65
CA GLY A 136 -5.98 -1.23 -21.22
C GLY A 136 -5.50 0.18 -20.90
N SER A 137 -6.25 1.18 -21.35
CA SER A 137 -6.00 2.60 -21.06
C SER A 137 -7.19 3.26 -20.37
N ASP A 138 -6.93 4.44 -19.79
CA ASP A 138 -7.96 5.27 -19.15
C ASP A 138 -8.57 6.31 -20.11
N LEU A 139 -9.40 7.21 -19.56
CA LEU A 139 -10.04 8.31 -20.30
C LEU A 139 -9.04 9.19 -21.08
N TYR A 140 -7.83 9.35 -20.57
CA TYR A 140 -6.79 10.19 -21.17
C TYR A 140 -5.84 9.39 -22.07
N GLY A 141 -6.10 8.09 -22.28
CA GLY A 141 -5.22 7.19 -23.04
C GLY A 141 -3.90 6.90 -22.32
N ARG A 142 -3.87 6.97 -20.99
CA ARG A 142 -2.70 6.61 -20.18
C ARG A 142 -2.70 5.10 -19.95
N ASP A 143 -1.52 4.50 -19.99
CA ASP A 143 -1.36 3.07 -19.76
C ASP A 143 -1.72 2.67 -18.33
N LEU A 144 -2.67 1.75 -18.19
CA LEU A 144 -3.20 1.34 -16.90
C LEU A 144 -2.18 0.52 -16.09
N LEU A 145 -1.37 -0.32 -16.76
CA LEU A 145 -0.30 -1.09 -16.10
C LEU A 145 0.73 -0.15 -15.47
N SER A 146 1.21 0.85 -16.24
CA SER A 146 2.12 1.87 -15.73
C SER A 146 1.53 2.60 -14.54
N ARG A 147 0.28 3.04 -14.63
CA ARG A 147 -0.41 3.73 -13.54
C ARG A 147 -0.60 2.86 -12.30
N VAL A 148 -0.86 1.57 -12.45
CA VAL A 148 -0.95 0.63 -11.31
C VAL A 148 0.39 0.47 -10.62
N LEU A 149 1.48 0.34 -11.38
CA LEU A 149 2.84 0.22 -10.84
C LEU A 149 3.27 1.49 -10.09
N TYR A 150 3.14 2.66 -10.69
CA TYR A 150 3.43 3.93 -10.03
C TYR A 150 2.46 4.22 -8.87
N GLY A 151 1.18 3.95 -9.04
CA GLY A 151 0.16 4.12 -8.01
C GLY A 151 0.39 3.25 -6.78
N SER A 152 1.05 2.10 -6.95
CA SER A 152 1.46 1.26 -5.83
C SER A 152 2.47 1.96 -4.91
N GLN A 153 3.35 2.83 -5.43
CA GLN A 153 4.30 3.59 -4.62
C GLN A 153 3.58 4.46 -3.58
N ILE A 154 2.50 5.11 -3.99
CA ILE A 154 1.67 5.93 -3.10
C ILE A 154 0.85 5.05 -2.17
N SER A 155 0.02 4.17 -2.71
CA SER A 155 -0.95 3.41 -1.91
C SER A 155 -0.27 2.47 -0.91
N LEU A 156 0.82 1.78 -1.28
CA LEU A 156 1.54 0.89 -0.34
C LEU A 156 2.35 1.67 0.69
N SER A 157 2.97 2.80 0.32
CA SER A 157 3.78 3.60 1.25
C SER A 157 2.93 4.31 2.30
N VAL A 158 1.73 4.80 1.95
CA VAL A 158 0.77 5.36 2.93
C VAL A 158 0.46 4.35 4.03
N GLY A 159 0.25 3.08 3.65
CA GLY A 159 -0.02 2.01 4.60
C GLY A 159 1.10 1.83 5.63
N ILE A 160 2.35 1.69 5.15
CA ILE A 160 3.51 1.47 6.04
C ILE A 160 3.84 2.72 6.84
N ILE A 161 3.95 3.89 6.21
CA ILE A 161 4.35 5.12 6.91
C ILE A 161 3.28 5.52 7.92
N GLY A 162 1.99 5.44 7.54
CA GLY A 162 0.87 5.77 8.42
C GLY A 162 0.86 4.92 9.68
N ILE A 163 1.00 3.58 9.56
CA ILE A 163 1.02 2.70 10.72
C ILE A 163 2.28 2.89 11.57
N LEU A 164 3.46 3.12 10.97
CA LEU A 164 4.69 3.36 11.71
C LEU A 164 4.58 4.60 12.61
N ILE A 165 4.06 5.71 12.07
CA ILE A 165 3.85 6.94 12.85
C ILE A 165 2.79 6.71 13.93
N SER A 166 1.64 6.15 13.57
CA SER A 166 0.54 5.89 14.48
C SER A 166 0.92 4.94 15.62
N MET A 167 1.62 3.84 15.29
CA MET A 167 2.08 2.88 16.29
C MET A 167 3.13 3.49 17.22
N SER A 168 4.08 4.25 16.66
CA SER A 168 5.12 4.93 17.47
C SER A 168 4.50 5.92 18.46
N LEU A 169 3.55 6.75 18.00
CA LEU A 169 2.80 7.67 18.87
C LEU A 169 1.96 6.91 19.90
N GLY A 170 1.27 5.86 19.47
CA GLY A 170 0.45 5.02 20.34
C GLY A 170 1.25 4.34 21.43
N MET A 171 2.41 3.76 21.08
CA MET A 171 3.32 3.15 22.05
C MET A 171 3.88 4.18 23.03
N PHE A 172 4.33 5.33 22.54
CA PHE A 172 4.87 6.38 23.37
C PHE A 172 3.83 6.94 24.35
N LEU A 173 2.70 7.43 23.84
CA LEU A 173 1.66 8.05 24.65
C LEU A 173 0.92 7.04 25.55
N GLY A 174 0.66 5.83 25.03
CA GLY A 174 0.09 4.75 25.83
C GLY A 174 1.05 4.26 26.92
N GLY A 175 2.35 4.21 26.61
CA GLY A 175 3.43 3.92 27.55
C GLY A 175 3.49 4.93 28.69
N VAL A 176 3.46 6.22 28.34
CA VAL A 176 3.46 7.33 29.32
C VAL A 176 2.19 7.27 30.19
N ALA A 177 1.01 7.13 29.58
CA ALA A 177 -0.25 7.05 30.32
C ALA A 177 -0.27 5.88 31.31
N GLY A 178 0.09 4.68 30.83
CA GLY A 178 0.11 3.47 31.67
C GLY A 178 1.12 3.50 32.83
N TYR A 179 2.33 4.05 32.58
CA TYR A 179 3.37 4.08 33.58
C TYR A 179 3.11 5.13 34.62
N PHE A 180 2.86 6.40 34.25
CA PHE A 180 2.69 7.50 35.21
C PHE A 180 1.33 7.46 35.93
N GLY A 181 0.27 7.00 35.27
CA GLY A 181 -1.06 6.93 35.86
C GLY A 181 -1.63 8.30 36.24
N GLY A 182 -2.59 8.31 37.17
CA GLY A 182 -3.14 9.51 37.77
C GLY A 182 -3.69 10.55 36.77
N ARG A 183 -3.26 11.82 36.94
CA ARG A 183 -3.74 12.95 36.11
C ARG A 183 -3.27 12.85 34.66
N VAL A 184 -2.08 12.30 34.41
CA VAL A 184 -1.54 12.13 33.04
C VAL A 184 -2.39 11.11 32.27
N ASP A 185 -2.63 9.97 32.91
CA ASP A 185 -3.50 8.92 32.34
C ASP A 185 -4.92 9.45 32.10
N PHE A 186 -5.51 10.11 33.10
CA PHE A 186 -6.84 10.68 32.95
C PHE A 186 -6.95 11.65 31.78
N ALA A 187 -6.01 12.59 31.65
CA ALA A 187 -6.05 13.60 30.58
C ALA A 187 -5.88 12.96 29.20
N LEU A 188 -4.91 12.04 29.05
CA LEU A 188 -4.68 11.36 27.80
C LEU A 188 -5.87 10.47 27.41
N MET A 189 -6.46 9.73 28.36
CA MET A 189 -7.63 8.89 28.07
C MET A 189 -8.86 9.72 27.70
N ARG A 190 -9.10 10.86 28.30
CA ARG A 190 -10.17 11.78 27.91
C ARG A 190 -9.99 12.30 26.49
N PHE A 191 -8.76 12.68 26.13
CA PHE A 191 -8.45 13.12 24.77
C PHE A 191 -8.65 12.00 23.74
N ILE A 192 -8.19 10.78 24.04
CA ILE A 192 -8.41 9.60 23.20
C ILE A 192 -9.91 9.30 23.04
N GLU A 193 -10.69 9.40 24.12
CA GLU A 193 -12.15 9.18 24.07
C GLU A 193 -12.83 10.17 23.15
N VAL A 194 -12.42 11.44 23.16
CA VAL A 194 -12.95 12.46 22.24
C VAL A 194 -12.65 12.08 20.80
N ILE A 195 -11.39 11.69 20.47
CA ILE A 195 -11.04 11.27 19.12
C ILE A 195 -11.87 10.05 18.68
N LEU A 196 -11.97 9.04 19.54
CA LEU A 196 -12.66 7.79 19.21
C LEU A 196 -14.19 7.89 19.24
N SER A 197 -14.76 8.97 19.78
CA SER A 197 -16.22 9.21 19.74
C SER A 197 -16.70 9.69 18.38
N ILE A 198 -15.79 10.21 17.54
CA ILE A 198 -16.10 10.67 16.20
C ILE A 198 -15.89 9.51 15.23
N PRO A 199 -16.86 9.18 14.35
CA PRO A 199 -16.63 8.15 13.34
C PRO A 199 -15.41 8.49 12.48
N GLY A 200 -14.43 7.55 12.39
CA GLY A 200 -13.11 7.82 11.85
C GLY A 200 -13.11 8.44 10.46
N LEU A 201 -13.97 7.95 9.54
CA LEU A 201 -14.07 8.50 8.19
C LEU A 201 -14.47 10.00 8.20
N TYR A 202 -15.46 10.39 9.01
CA TYR A 202 -15.86 11.80 9.11
C TYR A 202 -14.75 12.67 9.69
N LEU A 203 -14.04 12.18 10.71
CA LEU A 203 -12.90 12.89 11.28
C LEU A 203 -11.79 13.11 10.25
N ILE A 204 -11.44 12.06 9.48
CA ILE A 204 -10.44 12.12 8.42
C ILE A 204 -10.86 13.12 7.34
N LEU A 205 -12.10 13.04 6.85
CA LEU A 205 -12.64 13.97 5.83
C LEU A 205 -12.63 15.42 6.32
N THR A 206 -13.06 15.66 7.56
CA THR A 206 -13.08 17.00 8.16
C THR A 206 -11.67 17.58 8.30
N LEU A 207 -10.73 16.79 8.83
CA LEU A 207 -9.33 17.22 8.94
C LEU A 207 -8.73 17.49 7.57
N ARG A 208 -9.00 16.62 6.59
CA ARG A 208 -8.53 16.82 5.20
C ARG A 208 -9.06 18.13 4.61
N GLN A 209 -10.35 18.41 4.81
CA GLN A 209 -10.99 19.62 4.32
C GLN A 209 -10.41 20.89 4.97
N ALA A 210 -10.06 20.83 6.25
CA ALA A 210 -9.47 21.96 6.98
C ALA A 210 -8.11 22.42 6.43
N PHE A 211 -7.37 21.53 5.76
CA PHE A 211 -6.08 21.86 5.13
C PHE A 211 -6.21 22.45 3.71
N GLY A 212 -7.42 22.53 3.14
CA GLY A 212 -7.68 23.05 1.79
C GLY A 212 -7.64 21.96 0.71
N GLN A 213 -8.28 22.23 -0.42
CA GLN A 213 -8.42 21.27 -1.53
C GLN A 213 -7.32 21.42 -2.59
N ASP A 214 -6.77 22.61 -2.76
CA ASP A 214 -5.84 22.98 -3.84
C ASP A 214 -4.37 22.75 -3.46
N LEU A 215 -4.09 21.64 -2.75
CA LEU A 215 -2.73 21.28 -2.39
C LEU A 215 -2.05 20.52 -3.52
N PRO A 216 -0.77 20.82 -3.81
CA PRO A 216 0.05 19.97 -4.69
C PRO A 216 0.03 18.51 -4.24
N SER A 217 0.11 17.57 -5.17
CA SER A 217 0.01 16.13 -4.91
C SER A 217 0.94 15.65 -3.80
N THR A 218 2.19 16.13 -3.79
CA THR A 218 3.16 15.79 -2.74
C THR A 218 2.69 16.24 -1.35
N GLN A 219 2.13 17.46 -1.23
CA GLN A 219 1.62 17.94 0.05
C GLN A 219 0.36 17.17 0.47
N SER A 220 -0.52 16.85 -0.49
CA SER A 220 -1.69 16.00 -0.26
C SER A 220 -1.30 14.62 0.27
N TYR A 221 -0.25 14.00 -0.28
CA TYR A 221 0.29 12.74 0.19
C TYR A 221 0.73 12.78 1.66
N PHE A 222 1.62 13.72 2.02
CA PHE A 222 2.07 13.85 3.40
C PHE A 222 0.94 14.17 4.36
N MET A 223 0.00 15.00 3.95
CA MET A 223 -1.12 15.38 4.78
C MET A 223 -2.07 14.20 5.04
N ILE A 224 -2.35 13.35 4.04
CA ILE A 224 -3.15 12.14 4.23
C ILE A 224 -2.47 11.25 5.28
N ILE A 225 -1.17 11.03 5.20
CA ILE A 225 -0.41 10.25 6.17
C ILE A 225 -0.54 10.84 7.58
N ILE A 226 -0.37 12.16 7.73
CA ILE A 226 -0.46 12.84 9.02
C ILE A 226 -1.86 12.70 9.61
N VAL A 227 -2.91 12.95 8.81
CA VAL A 227 -4.30 12.83 9.26
C VAL A 227 -4.65 11.40 9.67
N LEU A 228 -4.27 10.41 8.86
CA LEU A 228 -4.51 9.01 9.17
C LEU A 228 -3.76 8.58 10.43
N ALA A 229 -2.49 8.99 10.58
CA ALA A 229 -1.69 8.70 11.76
C ALA A 229 -2.26 9.37 13.01
N PHE A 230 -2.73 10.63 12.88
CA PHE A 230 -3.35 11.38 13.97
C PHE A 230 -4.65 10.73 14.46
N VAL A 231 -5.41 10.09 13.61
CA VAL A 231 -6.63 9.37 14.03
C VAL A 231 -6.27 7.99 14.60
N GLY A 232 -5.36 7.28 13.97
CA GLY A 232 -5.04 5.88 14.28
C GLY A 232 -4.28 5.65 15.59
N TRP A 233 -3.46 6.60 16.06
CA TRP A 233 -2.66 6.41 17.29
C TRP A 233 -3.51 6.20 18.53
N ALA A 234 -4.72 6.79 18.59
CA ALA A 234 -5.57 6.80 19.78
C ALA A 234 -5.99 5.38 20.21
N ALA A 235 -6.40 4.54 19.25
CA ALA A 235 -6.75 3.15 19.53
C ALA A 235 -5.54 2.34 20.00
N ASN A 236 -4.38 2.51 19.36
CA ASN A 236 -3.14 1.84 19.73
C ASN A 236 -2.67 2.25 21.13
N ALA A 237 -2.74 3.55 21.45
CA ALA A 237 -2.34 4.06 22.79
C ALA A 237 -3.19 3.46 23.91
N ARG A 238 -4.50 3.28 23.71
CA ARG A 238 -5.39 2.66 24.69
C ARG A 238 -4.99 1.23 25.02
N VAL A 239 -4.66 0.44 24.00
CA VAL A 239 -4.25 -0.95 24.18
C VAL A 239 -2.88 -1.03 24.85
N VAL A 240 -1.90 -0.25 24.37
CA VAL A 240 -0.54 -0.21 24.94
C VAL A 240 -0.59 0.24 26.40
N ARG A 241 -1.41 1.24 26.73
CA ARG A 241 -1.63 1.65 28.13
C ARG A 241 -2.08 0.49 29.01
N GLY A 242 -3.05 -0.32 28.53
CA GLY A 242 -3.52 -1.50 29.27
C GLY A 242 -2.40 -2.53 29.50
N MET A 243 -1.57 -2.78 28.49
CA MET A 243 -0.40 -3.67 28.63
C MET A 243 0.61 -3.11 29.63
N VAL A 244 0.92 -1.82 29.57
CA VAL A 244 1.89 -1.16 30.45
C VAL A 244 1.43 -1.18 31.91
N LEU A 245 0.14 -1.03 32.17
CA LEU A 245 -0.43 -1.17 33.52
C LEU A 245 -0.17 -2.56 34.12
N SER A 246 -0.26 -3.63 33.31
CA SER A 246 0.05 -4.97 33.76
C SER A 246 1.58 -5.22 33.89
N ILE A 247 2.37 -4.75 32.92
CA ILE A 247 3.82 -4.97 32.90
C ILE A 247 4.53 -4.26 34.03
N LYS A 248 4.09 -3.06 34.42
CA LYS A 248 4.75 -2.28 35.49
C LYS A 248 4.69 -2.94 36.86
N GLU A 249 3.76 -3.85 37.09
CA GLU A 249 3.60 -4.57 38.36
C GLU A 249 4.53 -5.79 38.48
N ASN A 250 5.29 -6.11 37.41
CA ASN A 250 6.23 -7.21 37.45
C ASN A 250 7.46 -6.91 38.35
N ASP A 251 7.98 -7.93 39.04
CA ASP A 251 9.09 -7.83 39.99
C ASP A 251 10.36 -7.19 39.40
N TYR A 252 10.66 -7.46 38.12
CA TYR A 252 11.84 -6.88 37.48
C TYR A 252 11.74 -5.36 37.27
N VAL A 253 10.52 -4.83 37.11
CA VAL A 253 10.27 -3.39 36.99
C VAL A 253 10.43 -2.75 38.39
N THR A 254 9.81 -3.34 39.40
CA THR A 254 9.94 -2.89 40.82
C THR A 254 11.39 -2.94 41.30
N ALA A 255 12.14 -3.97 40.93
CA ALA A 255 13.56 -4.06 41.23
C ALA A 255 14.38 -2.95 40.56
N ALA A 256 14.09 -2.64 39.28
CA ALA A 256 14.73 -1.54 38.56
C ALA A 256 14.44 -0.17 39.21
N GLU A 257 13.22 0.04 39.71
CA GLU A 257 12.85 1.25 40.47
C GLU A 257 13.63 1.34 41.79
N ALA A 258 13.72 0.24 42.53
CA ALA A 258 14.47 0.16 43.80
C ALA A 258 15.96 0.43 43.58
N LEU A 259 16.53 0.07 42.45
CA LEU A 259 17.92 0.35 42.06
C LEU A 259 18.12 1.79 41.53
N GLY A 260 17.10 2.64 41.55
CA GLY A 260 17.20 4.05 41.16
C GLY A 260 17.30 4.27 39.66
N VAL A 261 16.89 3.30 38.82
CA VAL A 261 16.83 3.49 37.34
C VAL A 261 15.81 4.59 37.02
N SER A 262 16.19 5.54 36.18
CA SER A 262 15.29 6.64 35.81
C SER A 262 14.01 6.13 35.12
N ARG A 263 12.87 6.78 35.39
CA ARG A 263 11.56 6.40 34.88
C ARG A 263 11.52 6.26 33.33
N VAL A 264 12.20 7.16 32.62
CA VAL A 264 12.30 7.11 31.14
C VAL A 264 13.05 5.83 30.70
N ASN A 265 14.11 5.46 31.40
CA ASN A 265 14.85 4.25 31.10
C ASN A 265 14.05 2.99 31.43
N ILE A 266 13.23 3.00 32.50
CA ILE A 266 12.32 1.90 32.82
C ILE A 266 11.31 1.69 31.66
N ILE A 267 10.64 2.76 31.25
CA ILE A 267 9.70 2.68 30.11
C ILE A 267 10.41 2.14 28.88
N ARG A 268 11.55 2.74 28.50
CA ARG A 268 12.24 2.43 27.24
C ARG A 268 12.88 1.03 27.22
N LYS A 269 13.51 0.61 28.33
CA LYS A 269 14.31 -0.63 28.37
C LYS A 269 13.58 -1.83 28.98
N HIS A 270 12.62 -1.59 29.87
CA HIS A 270 11.97 -2.68 30.63
C HIS A 270 10.49 -2.89 30.26
N ILE A 271 9.78 -1.84 29.82
CA ILE A 271 8.34 -1.92 29.55
C ILE A 271 8.04 -2.02 28.06
N LEU A 272 8.42 -1.02 27.25
CA LEU A 272 8.10 -0.99 25.83
C LEU A 272 8.64 -2.19 25.04
N PRO A 273 9.83 -2.75 25.31
CA PRO A 273 10.28 -3.95 24.59
C PRO A 273 9.35 -5.14 24.75
N ASN A 274 8.64 -5.25 25.87
CA ASN A 274 7.67 -6.32 26.09
C ASN A 274 6.36 -6.14 25.30
N THR A 275 6.13 -4.98 24.69
CA THR A 275 4.98 -4.71 23.83
C THR A 275 5.28 -4.92 22.34
N TRP A 276 6.54 -5.20 21.95
CA TRP A 276 6.94 -5.29 20.55
C TRP A 276 6.22 -6.39 19.75
N SER A 277 6.02 -7.57 20.35
CA SER A 277 5.28 -8.65 19.66
C SER A 277 3.88 -8.21 19.32
N PHE A 278 3.18 -7.57 20.26
CA PHE A 278 1.87 -6.97 19.99
C PHE A 278 1.94 -5.90 18.90
N ALA A 279 2.93 -5.00 18.98
CA ALA A 279 3.08 -3.90 18.03
C ALA A 279 3.29 -4.41 16.59
N ILE A 280 4.15 -5.43 16.38
CA ILE A 280 4.42 -6.01 15.06
C ILE A 280 3.16 -6.67 14.47
N VAL A 281 2.47 -7.50 15.24
CA VAL A 281 1.23 -8.16 14.80
C VAL A 281 0.16 -7.14 14.47
N THR A 282 -0.07 -6.19 15.37
CA THR A 282 -1.08 -5.14 15.19
C THR A 282 -0.72 -4.26 13.99
N ALA A 283 0.53 -3.83 13.84
CA ALA A 283 0.96 -3.04 12.71
C ALA A 283 0.65 -3.76 11.38
N THR A 284 0.98 -5.05 11.27
CA THR A 284 0.73 -5.84 10.05
C THR A 284 -0.76 -5.91 9.71
N LEU A 285 -1.62 -6.14 10.70
CA LEU A 285 -3.08 -6.21 10.51
C LEU A 285 -3.72 -4.86 10.21
N TYR A 286 -3.09 -3.74 10.61
CA TYR A 286 -3.64 -2.40 10.39
C TYR A 286 -3.14 -1.72 9.11
N VAL A 287 -2.07 -2.20 8.46
CA VAL A 287 -1.63 -1.66 7.16
C VAL A 287 -2.77 -1.63 6.14
N PRO A 288 -3.59 -2.69 5.96
CA PRO A 288 -4.75 -2.65 5.06
C PRO A 288 -5.72 -1.52 5.37
N TYR A 289 -5.97 -1.24 6.65
CA TYR A 289 -6.84 -0.15 7.06
C TYR A 289 -6.35 1.22 6.55
N TYR A 290 -5.03 1.48 6.64
CA TYR A 290 -4.44 2.72 6.13
C TYR A 290 -4.50 2.82 4.61
N ILE A 291 -4.20 1.71 3.91
CA ILE A 291 -4.32 1.64 2.44
C ILE A 291 -5.77 1.90 2.02
N LEU A 292 -6.74 1.20 2.62
CA LEU A 292 -8.16 1.38 2.30
C LEU A 292 -8.67 2.78 2.65
N SER A 293 -8.14 3.41 3.70
CA SER A 293 -8.48 4.79 4.05
C SER A 293 -7.96 5.80 3.01
N GLU A 294 -6.71 5.63 2.52
CA GLU A 294 -6.18 6.43 1.40
C GLU A 294 -7.04 6.23 0.16
N VAL A 295 -7.30 4.96 -0.20
CA VAL A 295 -8.14 4.60 -1.35
C VAL A 295 -9.51 5.26 -1.25
N ALA A 296 -10.17 5.20 -0.10
CA ALA A 296 -11.47 5.83 0.09
C ALA A 296 -11.43 7.36 -0.08
N LEU A 297 -10.41 8.02 0.48
CA LEU A 297 -10.23 9.48 0.33
C LEU A 297 -9.99 9.85 -1.13
N SER A 298 -9.11 9.12 -1.83
CA SER A 298 -8.77 9.38 -3.23
C SER A 298 -9.95 9.07 -4.16
N PHE A 299 -10.68 7.99 -3.91
CA PHE A 299 -11.91 7.64 -4.60
C PHE A 299 -12.99 8.72 -4.44
N LEU A 300 -13.16 9.29 -3.25
CA LEU A 300 -14.08 10.38 -2.98
C LEU A 300 -13.61 11.75 -3.52
N GLY A 301 -12.42 11.81 -4.13
CA GLY A 301 -11.87 13.01 -4.73
C GLY A 301 -11.24 14.00 -3.74
N VAL A 302 -11.04 13.59 -2.49
CA VAL A 302 -10.36 14.40 -1.44
C VAL A 302 -8.97 13.89 -1.08
N GLY A 303 -8.50 12.83 -1.74
CA GLY A 303 -7.19 12.22 -1.58
C GLY A 303 -6.16 12.74 -2.56
N ILE A 304 -5.42 11.81 -3.16
CA ILE A 304 -4.41 12.07 -4.20
C ILE A 304 -5.13 12.55 -5.47
N GLN A 305 -4.62 13.64 -6.04
CA GLN A 305 -5.18 14.25 -7.24
C GLN A 305 -4.32 13.94 -8.48
N GLU A 306 -4.94 14.05 -9.66
CA GLU A 306 -4.24 14.01 -10.93
C GLU A 306 -3.17 15.13 -11.00
N PRO A 307 -2.05 14.91 -11.69
CA PRO A 307 -1.73 13.74 -12.53
C PRO A 307 -1.18 12.51 -11.79
N GLU A 308 -0.89 12.62 -10.49
CA GLU A 308 -0.34 11.52 -9.70
C GLU A 308 -1.30 10.31 -9.70
N ALA A 309 -0.69 9.11 -9.74
CA ALA A 309 -1.45 7.87 -9.68
C ALA A 309 -1.48 7.32 -8.25
N SER A 310 -2.67 6.96 -7.78
CA SER A 310 -2.88 6.05 -6.65
C SER A 310 -3.98 5.06 -7.03
N TRP A 311 -4.01 3.90 -6.40
CA TRP A 311 -5.06 2.93 -6.70
C TRP A 311 -6.46 3.48 -6.42
N GLY A 312 -6.57 4.39 -5.44
CA GLY A 312 -7.82 5.05 -5.09
C GLY A 312 -8.31 6.04 -6.14
N ASN A 313 -7.44 6.91 -6.66
CA ASN A 313 -7.86 7.88 -7.66
C ASN A 313 -8.13 7.23 -9.03
N MET A 314 -7.44 6.13 -9.35
CA MET A 314 -7.71 5.35 -10.56
C MET A 314 -9.11 4.70 -10.54
N LEU A 315 -9.57 4.25 -9.36
CA LEU A 315 -10.93 3.71 -9.20
C LEU A 315 -12.03 4.77 -9.33
N LYS A 316 -11.71 6.05 -9.35
CA LYS A 316 -12.69 7.14 -9.49
C LYS A 316 -13.51 7.01 -10.80
N ASP A 317 -12.90 6.52 -11.86
CA ASP A 317 -13.58 6.28 -13.13
C ASP A 317 -14.67 5.21 -13.02
N ALA A 318 -14.53 4.25 -12.10
CA ALA A 318 -15.53 3.22 -11.82
C ALA A 318 -16.78 3.74 -11.06
N GLN A 319 -16.79 5.00 -10.60
CA GLN A 319 -18.00 5.63 -10.03
C GLN A 319 -19.09 5.83 -11.10
N ASN A 320 -18.69 5.94 -12.38
CA ASN A 320 -19.64 6.03 -13.48
C ASN A 320 -20.03 4.62 -13.93
N ILE A 321 -21.31 4.29 -13.78
CA ILE A 321 -21.87 2.98 -14.15
C ILE A 321 -21.58 2.65 -15.63
N ARG A 322 -21.63 3.64 -16.51
CA ARG A 322 -21.31 3.44 -17.93
C ARG A 322 -19.85 3.02 -18.11
N ASN A 323 -18.92 3.71 -17.46
CA ASN A 323 -17.50 3.32 -17.54
C ASN A 323 -17.28 1.91 -17.01
N LEU A 324 -17.97 1.55 -15.92
CA LEU A 324 -17.88 0.22 -15.34
C LEU A 324 -18.40 -0.88 -16.26
N THR A 325 -19.47 -0.59 -17.03
CA THR A 325 -20.07 -1.54 -17.96
C THR A 325 -19.26 -1.65 -19.26
N ASP A 326 -18.85 -0.52 -19.81
CA ASP A 326 -18.22 -0.45 -21.15
C ASP A 326 -16.70 -0.72 -21.06
N TYR A 327 -16.06 -0.40 -19.92
CA TYR A 327 -14.60 -0.43 -19.72
C TYR A 327 -14.25 -1.13 -18.40
N SER A 328 -14.60 -2.41 -18.26
CA SER A 328 -14.46 -3.18 -17.02
C SER A 328 -13.04 -3.20 -16.43
N TRP A 329 -12.02 -2.94 -17.23
CA TRP A 329 -10.61 -2.86 -16.79
C TRP A 329 -10.32 -1.68 -15.84
N VAL A 330 -11.24 -0.71 -15.71
CA VAL A 330 -11.14 0.34 -14.67
C VAL A 330 -11.11 -0.25 -13.25
N LEU A 331 -11.49 -1.52 -13.07
CA LEU A 331 -11.43 -2.25 -11.80
C LEU A 331 -10.06 -2.87 -11.51
N VAL A 332 -9.11 -2.86 -12.44
CA VAL A 332 -7.78 -3.45 -12.24
C VAL A 332 -7.10 -2.95 -10.95
N PRO A 333 -7.11 -1.64 -10.60
CA PRO A 333 -6.56 -1.20 -9.32
C PRO A 333 -7.24 -1.84 -8.10
N GLY A 334 -8.55 -2.11 -8.18
CA GLY A 334 -9.31 -2.81 -7.16
C GLY A 334 -8.82 -4.24 -6.90
N PHE A 335 -8.40 -4.94 -7.95
CA PHE A 335 -7.77 -6.25 -7.80
C PHE A 335 -6.46 -6.16 -7.00
N PHE A 336 -5.61 -5.17 -7.25
CA PHE A 336 -4.35 -4.98 -6.51
C PHE A 336 -4.60 -4.59 -5.04
N ILE A 337 -5.63 -3.78 -4.76
CA ILE A 337 -6.07 -3.47 -3.40
C ILE A 337 -6.52 -4.74 -2.68
N PHE A 338 -7.36 -5.55 -3.32
CA PHE A 338 -7.84 -6.82 -2.77
C PHE A 338 -6.68 -7.77 -2.48
N LEU A 339 -5.78 -7.97 -3.44
CA LEU A 339 -4.61 -8.85 -3.32
C LEU A 339 -3.70 -8.40 -2.17
N THR A 340 -3.44 -7.10 -2.05
CA THR A 340 -2.63 -6.52 -0.98
C THR A 340 -3.27 -6.73 0.38
N THR A 341 -4.56 -6.43 0.50
CA THR A 341 -5.32 -6.57 1.75
C THR A 341 -5.35 -8.04 2.21
N MET A 342 -5.63 -8.96 1.29
CA MET A 342 -5.62 -10.39 1.56
C MET A 342 -4.23 -10.87 2.01
N ALA A 343 -3.17 -10.43 1.34
CA ALA A 343 -1.80 -10.82 1.67
C ALA A 343 -1.36 -10.32 3.05
N PHE A 344 -1.72 -9.08 3.43
CA PHE A 344 -1.46 -8.56 4.78
C PHE A 344 -2.26 -9.31 5.85
N ASN A 345 -3.52 -9.67 5.59
CA ASN A 345 -4.32 -10.45 6.53
C ASN A 345 -3.70 -11.84 6.74
N TYR A 346 -3.31 -12.56 5.67
CA TYR A 346 -2.64 -13.84 5.79
C TYR A 346 -1.33 -13.78 6.56
N LEU A 347 -0.53 -12.74 6.31
CA LEU A 347 0.71 -12.54 7.03
C LEU A 347 0.45 -12.18 8.50
N GLY A 348 -0.50 -11.29 8.76
CA GLY A 348 -0.86 -10.83 10.10
C GLY A 348 -1.41 -11.95 10.98
N ASP A 349 -2.30 -12.78 10.44
CA ASP A 349 -2.82 -13.96 11.15
C ASP A 349 -1.69 -14.96 11.47
N GLY A 350 -0.82 -15.23 10.50
CA GLY A 350 0.33 -16.10 10.73
C GLY A 350 1.33 -15.54 11.75
N LEU A 351 1.55 -14.22 11.77
CA LEU A 351 2.37 -13.57 12.80
C LEU A 351 1.72 -13.65 14.18
N ARG A 352 0.40 -13.47 14.26
CA ARG A 352 -0.37 -13.61 15.50
C ARG A 352 -0.25 -15.01 16.07
N ASP A 353 -0.46 -16.03 15.24
CA ASP A 353 -0.33 -17.44 15.64
C ASP A 353 1.10 -17.77 16.07
N ALA A 354 2.10 -17.26 15.35
CA ALA A 354 3.51 -17.47 15.68
C ALA A 354 3.95 -16.76 16.97
N ALA A 355 3.35 -15.61 17.28
CA ALA A 355 3.63 -14.85 18.50
C ALA A 355 2.90 -15.39 19.72
N ASP A 356 1.87 -16.27 19.57
CA ASP A 356 1.17 -16.87 20.70
C ASP A 356 2.10 -17.87 21.44
N PRO A 357 2.37 -17.64 22.77
CA PRO A 357 3.17 -18.55 23.56
C PRO A 357 2.58 -19.94 23.71
N ARG A 358 1.26 -20.09 23.52
CA ARG A 358 0.55 -21.36 23.67
C ARG A 358 0.57 -22.20 22.39
N SER A 359 0.91 -21.61 21.25
CA SER A 359 1.05 -22.36 20.00
C SER A 359 2.27 -23.25 20.04
N LYS A 360 2.07 -24.56 19.91
CA LYS A 360 3.18 -25.53 19.84
C LYS A 360 3.89 -25.43 18.50
N LEU A 361 5.20 -25.69 18.48
CA LEU A 361 6.03 -25.81 17.27
C LEU A 361 5.52 -26.89 16.33
#